data_30773209dc71a54753744bc2dd35a546
#
_entry.id   30773209dc71a54753744bc2dd35a546
#
_cell.length_a   1.000
_cell.length_b   1.000
_cell.length_c   1.000
_cell.angle_alpha   90.00
_cell.angle_beta   90.00
_cell.angle_gamma   90.00
#
_symmetry.space_group_name_H-M   'P 1'
#
loop_
_entity.id
_entity.type
_entity.pdbx_description
1 polymer ?
#
loop_
_entity_poly.entity_id
_entity_poly.type
_entity_poly.pdbx_seq_one_letter_code
_entity_poly.pdbx_strand_id
1 'polypeptide(L)'
;MPKKSKREKSRERSRAAPKRKQAVRAKADVVPSQNLVEARNSPIHGQGVYAIAPIRKGTRVIEYLGDRISHAEADRRYDKKSEDDGHTFLFIASNRTVIDAGIDGNAARFINHHCDPNCETVIENSRVFIDAIRNIKPGEELGYDYQLTWESTDEPEELALYQCRCGAKQCRGTMLDREPLDKKRDKKKDKKTGRKKVEKKAKQKR
;
A
#
# COMPACT_ATOMS: atom_id res chain seq x y z
N MET A 1 -9.23 -9.14 -85.38
CA MET A 1 -8.25 -9.03 -84.26
C MET A 1 -8.63 -7.85 -83.43
N PRO A 2 -9.08 -8.05 -82.18
CA PRO A 2 -9.28 -6.97 -81.24
C PRO A 2 -8.19 -6.96 -80.13
N LYS A 3 -7.73 -5.79 -79.79
CA LYS A 3 -6.68 -5.50 -78.85
C LYS A 3 -7.19 -5.64 -77.41
N LYS A 4 -6.44 -6.39 -76.55
CA LYS A 4 -6.73 -6.53 -75.15
C LYS A 4 -6.24 -5.31 -74.37
N SER A 5 -7.17 -4.68 -73.63
CA SER A 5 -6.93 -3.61 -72.66
C SER A 5 -6.27 -4.15 -71.42
N LYS A 6 -5.15 -3.55 -71.00
CA LYS A 6 -4.48 -3.80 -69.73
C LYS A 6 -5.25 -3.13 -68.60
N ARG A 7 -5.88 -3.91 -67.75
CA ARG A 7 -6.37 -3.46 -66.45
C ARG A 7 -5.26 -3.41 -65.44
N GLU A 8 -4.93 -2.22 -65.06
CA GLU A 8 -3.98 -1.85 -64.03
C GLU A 8 -4.51 -2.31 -62.65
N LYS A 9 -3.81 -3.25 -61.99
CA LYS A 9 -4.12 -3.65 -60.61
C LYS A 9 -3.42 -2.67 -59.69
N SER A 10 -4.13 -1.70 -59.15
CA SER A 10 -3.68 -0.89 -58.03
C SER A 10 -3.55 -1.79 -56.80
N ARG A 11 -2.31 -2.04 -56.36
CA ARG A 11 -2.01 -2.69 -55.07
C ARG A 11 -2.18 -1.65 -53.99
N GLU A 12 -3.25 -1.75 -53.27
CA GLU A 12 -3.50 -1.07 -52.02
C GLU A 12 -2.53 -1.64 -50.95
N ARG A 13 -1.48 -0.88 -50.66
CA ARG A 13 -0.55 -1.19 -49.54
C ARG A 13 -1.19 -0.70 -48.27
N SER A 14 -1.86 -1.60 -47.56
CA SER A 14 -2.26 -1.39 -46.17
C SER A 14 -1.02 -1.17 -45.32
N ARG A 15 -0.80 0.09 -44.88
CA ARG A 15 0.21 0.45 -43.90
C ARG A 15 -0.24 -0.07 -42.55
N ALA A 16 0.33 -1.18 -42.10
CA ALA A 16 0.22 -1.64 -40.73
C ALA A 16 0.86 -0.60 -39.78
N ALA A 17 0.08 -0.07 -38.87
CA ALA A 17 0.58 0.79 -37.80
C ALA A 17 1.60 0.04 -36.94
N PRO A 18 2.66 0.71 -36.46
CA PRO A 18 3.68 0.04 -35.65
C PRO A 18 3.04 -0.39 -34.31
N LYS A 19 3.06 -1.69 -34.03
CA LYS A 19 2.70 -2.25 -32.73
C LYS A 19 3.62 -1.63 -31.69
N ARG A 20 3.05 -0.77 -30.86
CA ARG A 20 3.70 -0.21 -29.67
C ARG A 20 4.08 -1.39 -28.76
N LYS A 21 5.35 -1.75 -28.75
CA LYS A 21 5.91 -2.72 -27.80
C LYS A 21 5.66 -2.17 -26.40
N GLN A 22 4.71 -2.75 -25.70
CA GLN A 22 4.62 -2.57 -24.26
C GLN A 22 5.94 -3.10 -23.70
N ALA A 23 6.76 -2.18 -23.20
CA ALA A 23 7.93 -2.55 -22.42
C ALA A 23 7.40 -3.29 -21.19
N VAL A 24 7.54 -4.60 -21.17
CA VAL A 24 7.42 -5.40 -19.97
C VAL A 24 8.52 -4.87 -19.06
N ARG A 25 8.14 -4.11 -18.06
CA ARG A 25 9.03 -3.68 -16.98
C ARG A 25 9.56 -4.98 -16.37
N ALA A 26 10.79 -5.33 -16.68
CA ALA A 26 11.49 -6.40 -16.02
C ALA A 26 11.38 -6.11 -14.52
N LYS A 27 10.74 -7.03 -13.76
CA LYS A 27 10.80 -7.03 -12.31
C LYS A 27 12.29 -7.05 -12.00
N ALA A 28 12.79 -5.97 -11.39
CA ALA A 28 14.15 -5.95 -10.89
C ALA A 28 14.27 -7.18 -9.98
N ASP A 29 15.21 -8.03 -10.29
CA ASP A 29 15.53 -9.18 -9.46
C ASP A 29 15.69 -8.69 -8.03
N VAL A 30 14.90 -9.26 -7.12
CA VAL A 30 14.95 -8.98 -5.69
C VAL A 30 16.28 -9.55 -5.21
N VAL A 31 17.32 -8.75 -5.31
CA VAL A 31 18.55 -9.01 -4.57
C VAL A 31 18.13 -8.90 -3.11
N PRO A 32 18.33 -9.93 -2.28
CA PRO A 32 18.06 -9.81 -0.85
C PRO A 32 18.90 -8.65 -0.36
N SER A 33 18.24 -7.61 0.11
CA SER A 33 18.86 -6.35 0.50
C SER A 33 19.74 -6.61 1.72
N GLN A 34 21.02 -6.82 1.48
CA GLN A 34 22.00 -6.81 2.51
C GLN A 34 21.97 -5.40 3.12
N ASN A 35 21.36 -5.29 4.32
CA ASN A 35 21.50 -4.17 5.23
C ASN A 35 21.34 -2.77 4.61
N LEU A 36 20.21 -2.46 3.98
CA LEU A 36 19.88 -1.08 3.58
C LEU A 36 19.41 -0.24 4.76
N VAL A 37 18.99 -0.87 5.85
CA VAL A 37 18.33 -0.22 6.99
C VAL A 37 18.78 -0.81 8.32
N GLU A 38 18.69 0.00 9.36
CA GLU A 38 18.90 -0.41 10.76
C GLU A 38 17.82 0.18 11.67
N ALA A 39 17.52 -0.50 12.77
CA ALA A 39 16.64 0.00 13.82
C ALA A 39 17.46 0.75 14.88
N ARG A 40 16.98 1.94 15.30
CA ARG A 40 17.55 2.75 16.38
C ARG A 40 16.50 3.65 17.02
N ASN A 41 16.84 4.33 18.12
CA ASN A 41 15.90 5.24 18.77
C ASN A 41 15.38 6.32 17.81
N SER A 42 14.07 6.57 17.88
CA SER A 42 13.35 7.52 17.02
C SER A 42 12.83 8.71 17.85
N PRO A 43 12.95 9.95 17.31
CA PRO A 43 12.27 11.11 17.91
C PRO A 43 10.75 11.07 17.74
N ILE A 44 10.21 10.24 16.83
CA ILE A 44 8.77 10.09 16.61
C ILE A 44 8.17 9.27 17.74
N HIS A 45 8.66 8.03 17.89
CA HIS A 45 8.20 7.13 18.96
C HIS A 45 9.14 5.93 19.09
N GLY A 46 9.59 5.63 20.31
CA GLY A 46 10.36 4.45 20.66
C GLY A 46 11.54 4.18 19.73
N GLN A 47 11.46 3.10 18.95
CA GLN A 47 12.41 2.81 17.88
C GLN A 47 11.86 3.22 16.51
N GLY A 48 12.78 3.51 15.57
CA GLY A 48 12.50 3.74 14.18
C GLY A 48 13.48 2.99 13.29
N VAL A 49 13.21 2.91 12.00
CA VAL A 49 14.09 2.28 11.02
C VAL A 49 14.69 3.34 10.13
N TYR A 50 15.99 3.30 9.97
CA TYR A 50 16.77 4.32 9.25
C TYR A 50 17.53 3.72 8.08
N ALA A 51 17.60 4.47 6.98
CA ALA A 51 18.45 4.11 5.86
C ALA A 51 19.93 4.23 6.23
N ILE A 52 20.73 3.18 6.01
CA ILE A 52 22.20 3.22 6.18
C ILE A 52 22.95 3.40 4.86
N ALA A 53 22.25 3.28 3.74
CA ALA A 53 22.74 3.53 2.39
C ALA A 53 21.69 4.29 1.58
N PRO A 54 22.03 4.91 0.44
CA PRO A 54 21.06 5.55 -0.44
C PRO A 54 20.05 4.53 -0.98
N ILE A 55 18.75 4.78 -0.81
CA ILE A 55 17.67 3.94 -1.32
C ILE A 55 16.97 4.68 -2.47
N ARG A 56 16.88 4.06 -3.64
CA ARG A 56 16.21 4.65 -4.80
C ARG A 56 14.71 4.45 -4.74
N LYS A 57 13.94 5.38 -5.29
CA LYS A 57 12.50 5.21 -5.51
C LYS A 57 12.22 3.90 -6.24
N GLY A 58 11.22 3.15 -5.74
CA GLY A 58 10.79 1.85 -6.28
C GLY A 58 11.63 0.66 -5.80
N THR A 59 12.59 0.89 -4.88
CA THR A 59 13.34 -0.19 -4.24
C THR A 59 12.44 -0.89 -3.22
N ARG A 60 12.36 -2.21 -3.26
CA ARG A 60 11.82 -3.04 -2.19
C ARG A 60 12.84 -3.08 -1.06
N VAL A 61 12.52 -2.44 0.05
CA VAL A 61 13.48 -2.19 1.13
C VAL A 61 13.57 -3.39 2.07
N ILE A 62 12.43 -3.85 2.56
CA ILE A 62 12.35 -4.93 3.55
C ILE A 62 10.98 -5.59 3.48
N GLU A 63 10.90 -6.89 3.83
CA GLU A 63 9.64 -7.58 4.07
C GLU A 63 9.26 -7.44 5.54
N TYR A 64 7.97 -7.24 5.82
CA TYR A 64 7.41 -7.25 7.17
C TYR A 64 7.22 -8.71 7.61
N LEU A 65 8.08 -9.19 8.50
CA LEU A 65 8.08 -10.57 8.98
C LEU A 65 7.47 -10.67 10.38
N GLY A 66 6.96 -11.83 10.69
CA GLY A 66 6.38 -12.21 11.98
C GLY A 66 5.57 -13.49 11.88
N ASP A 67 5.02 -13.93 13.02
CA ASP A 67 4.13 -15.08 13.09
C ASP A 67 2.84 -14.81 12.29
N ARG A 68 2.43 -15.78 11.47
CA ARG A 68 1.27 -15.64 10.57
C ARG A 68 0.05 -16.32 11.18
N ILE A 69 -0.86 -15.52 11.68
CA ILE A 69 -2.02 -15.95 12.45
C ILE A 69 -3.35 -15.56 11.80
N SER A 70 -4.43 -16.13 12.28
CA SER A 70 -5.78 -15.70 11.93
C SER A 70 -6.18 -14.42 12.68
N HIS A 71 -7.20 -13.71 12.20
CA HIS A 71 -7.78 -12.58 12.93
C HIS A 71 -8.24 -12.98 14.33
N ALA A 72 -8.96 -14.09 14.46
CA ALA A 72 -9.42 -14.58 15.76
C ALA A 72 -8.26 -14.91 16.74
N GLU A 73 -7.12 -15.38 16.23
CA GLU A 73 -5.94 -15.60 17.07
C GLU A 73 -5.27 -14.27 17.45
N ALA A 74 -5.24 -13.29 16.57
CA ALA A 74 -4.76 -11.95 16.88
C ALA A 74 -5.62 -11.32 18.00
N ASP A 75 -6.95 -11.35 17.85
CA ASP A 75 -7.88 -10.87 18.88
C ASP A 75 -7.62 -11.57 20.21
N ARG A 76 -7.51 -12.90 20.23
CA ARG A 76 -7.25 -13.67 21.44
C ARG A 76 -5.92 -13.31 22.13
N ARG A 77 -4.86 -13.02 21.36
CA ARG A 77 -3.54 -12.66 21.89
C ARG A 77 -3.53 -11.26 22.52
N TYR A 78 -4.29 -10.36 21.93
CA TYR A 78 -4.22 -8.93 22.25
C TYR A 78 -5.41 -8.41 23.06
N ASP A 79 -6.52 -9.15 23.14
CA ASP A 79 -7.72 -8.79 23.92
C ASP A 79 -7.45 -8.62 25.44
N LYS A 80 -6.38 -9.27 25.95
CA LYS A 80 -5.98 -9.24 27.38
C LYS A 80 -4.71 -8.42 27.65
N LYS A 81 -4.09 -7.85 26.61
CA LYS A 81 -2.96 -6.96 26.83
C LYS A 81 -3.47 -5.65 27.43
N SER A 82 -2.94 -5.31 28.62
CA SER A 82 -3.23 -4.02 29.24
C SER A 82 -2.79 -2.88 28.31
N GLU A 83 -3.53 -1.80 28.31
CA GLU A 83 -3.27 -0.57 27.53
C GLU A 83 -1.87 0.02 27.78
N ASP A 84 -1.21 -0.35 28.87
CA ASP A 84 0.14 0.08 29.25
C ASP A 84 1.24 -0.42 28.32
N ASP A 85 1.02 -1.54 27.59
CA ASP A 85 1.99 -2.09 26.64
C ASP A 85 1.79 -1.58 25.20
N GLY A 86 1.34 -0.38 25.01
CA GLY A 86 0.95 0.37 23.77
C GLY A 86 1.59 0.00 22.42
N HIS A 87 2.30 -1.11 22.31
CA HIS A 87 2.99 -1.55 21.10
C HIS A 87 2.37 -2.83 20.55
N THR A 88 1.51 -2.65 19.57
CA THR A 88 0.95 -3.76 18.81
C THR A 88 1.66 -3.82 17.46
N PHE A 89 2.39 -4.90 17.21
CA PHE A 89 3.11 -5.11 15.94
C PHE A 89 2.31 -6.01 14.98
N LEU A 90 1.01 -5.70 14.83
CA LEU A 90 0.12 -6.47 13.96
C LEU A 90 0.00 -5.81 12.58
N PHE A 91 0.07 -6.62 11.53
CA PHE A 91 -0.19 -6.18 10.16
C PHE A 91 -1.21 -7.07 9.47
N ILE A 92 -2.31 -6.51 8.98
CA ILE A 92 -3.34 -7.24 8.23
C ILE A 92 -2.83 -7.51 6.81
N ALA A 93 -2.36 -8.74 6.56
CA ALA A 93 -1.82 -9.16 5.26
C ALA A 93 -2.92 -9.62 4.29
N SER A 94 -4.08 -10.04 4.80
CA SER A 94 -5.26 -10.41 4.02
C SER A 94 -6.51 -10.48 4.91
N ASN A 95 -7.67 -10.77 4.30
CA ASN A 95 -8.90 -11.05 5.05
C ASN A 95 -8.86 -12.34 5.91
N ARG A 96 -7.77 -13.10 5.85
CA ARG A 96 -7.59 -14.35 6.62
C ARG A 96 -6.30 -14.38 7.40
N THR A 97 -5.37 -13.45 7.18
CA THR A 97 -4.02 -13.52 7.73
C THR A 97 -3.62 -12.18 8.30
N VAL A 98 -3.18 -12.22 9.55
CA VAL A 98 -2.49 -11.15 10.26
C VAL A 98 -1.05 -11.61 10.48
N ILE A 99 -0.09 -10.71 10.38
CA ILE A 99 1.31 -10.93 10.75
C ILE A 99 1.51 -10.31 12.12
N ASP A 100 1.89 -11.13 13.09
CA ASP A 100 2.25 -10.71 14.44
C ASP A 100 3.78 -10.61 14.54
N ALA A 101 4.32 -9.43 14.31
CA ALA A 101 5.77 -9.20 14.40
C ALA A 101 6.30 -9.02 15.84
N GLY A 102 5.45 -9.19 16.84
CA GLY A 102 5.86 -9.39 18.22
C GLY A 102 6.60 -10.72 18.40
N ILE A 103 6.30 -11.71 17.54
CA ILE A 103 6.92 -13.03 17.50
C ILE A 103 7.64 -13.19 16.15
N ASP A 104 8.92 -13.54 16.18
CA ASP A 104 9.78 -13.73 15.00
C ASP A 104 9.79 -12.55 14.02
N GLY A 105 9.48 -11.33 14.51
CA GLY A 105 9.50 -10.11 13.73
C GLY A 105 10.92 -9.62 13.42
N ASN A 106 11.05 -8.86 12.35
CA ASN A 106 12.30 -8.19 11.97
C ASN A 106 12.24 -6.67 12.22
N ALA A 107 13.25 -5.92 11.75
CA ALA A 107 13.31 -4.47 11.93
C ALA A 107 12.11 -3.72 11.32
N ALA A 108 11.42 -4.26 10.33
CA ALA A 108 10.27 -3.61 9.69
C ALA A 108 9.16 -3.23 10.69
N ARG A 109 9.01 -3.97 11.79
CA ARG A 109 8.02 -3.68 12.84
C ARG A 109 8.20 -2.31 13.51
N PHE A 110 9.41 -1.75 13.45
CA PHE A 110 9.75 -0.47 14.05
C PHE A 110 9.63 0.72 13.07
N ILE A 111 9.17 0.50 11.83
CA ILE A 111 8.94 1.61 10.91
C ILE A 111 7.72 2.39 11.39
N ASN A 112 7.95 3.65 11.80
CA ASN A 112 6.93 4.51 12.35
C ASN A 112 5.93 5.03 11.29
N HIS A 113 4.75 5.42 11.75
CA HIS A 113 3.80 6.15 10.91
C HIS A 113 4.36 7.53 10.53
N HIS A 114 4.13 7.93 9.27
CA HIS A 114 4.45 9.26 8.80
C HIS A 114 3.38 9.80 7.85
N CYS A 115 2.89 11.04 8.10
CA CYS A 115 1.85 11.67 7.28
C CYS A 115 2.33 12.18 5.91
N ASP A 116 3.66 12.35 5.74
CA ASP A 116 4.35 12.61 4.47
C ASP A 116 5.42 11.53 4.28
N PRO A 117 5.01 10.31 3.87
CA PRO A 117 5.83 9.12 3.93
C PRO A 117 6.90 9.08 2.83
N ASN A 118 7.97 8.33 3.08
CA ASN A 118 8.98 7.98 2.08
C ASN A 118 8.87 6.52 1.62
N CYS A 119 8.02 5.73 2.28
CA CYS A 119 7.74 4.35 1.93
C CYS A 119 6.23 4.11 1.83
N GLU A 120 5.87 3.00 1.18
CA GLU A 120 4.52 2.46 1.16
C GLU A 120 4.55 0.97 1.45
N THR A 121 3.42 0.41 1.85
CA THR A 121 3.24 -1.01 2.05
C THR A 121 2.65 -1.65 0.79
N VAL A 122 3.25 -2.76 0.33
CA VAL A 122 2.79 -3.53 -0.83
C VAL A 122 2.46 -4.94 -0.38
N ILE A 123 1.23 -5.39 -0.62
CA ILE A 123 0.78 -6.74 -0.26
C ILE A 123 0.76 -7.60 -1.51
N GLU A 124 1.59 -8.65 -1.53
CA GLU A 124 1.66 -9.63 -2.61
C GLU A 124 1.58 -11.04 -2.03
N ASN A 125 0.61 -11.83 -2.47
CA ASN A 125 0.43 -13.22 -1.99
C ASN A 125 0.36 -13.33 -0.45
N SER A 126 -0.31 -12.40 0.20
CA SER A 126 -0.38 -12.26 1.67
C SER A 126 0.97 -12.03 2.35
N ARG A 127 2.02 -11.66 1.63
CA ARG A 127 3.28 -11.12 2.17
C ARG A 127 3.22 -9.61 2.11
N VAL A 128 3.85 -8.95 3.06
CA VAL A 128 3.87 -7.49 3.17
C VAL A 128 5.29 -7.01 2.94
N PHE A 129 5.46 -6.08 2.02
CA PHE A 129 6.74 -5.48 1.69
C PHE A 129 6.67 -3.98 1.89
N ILE A 130 7.80 -3.40 2.24
CA ILE A 130 7.99 -1.96 2.35
C ILE A 130 8.79 -1.50 1.15
N ASP A 131 8.17 -0.70 0.30
CA ASP A 131 8.75 -0.19 -0.94
C ASP A 131 8.97 1.33 -0.81
N ALA A 132 10.12 1.84 -1.30
CA ALA A 132 10.43 3.26 -1.29
C ALA A 132 9.65 4.01 -2.38
N ILE A 133 8.88 5.04 -2.01
CA ILE A 133 8.10 5.86 -2.96
C ILE A 133 8.84 7.12 -3.43
N ARG A 134 9.95 7.45 -2.80
CA ARG A 134 10.91 8.47 -3.24
C ARG A 134 12.34 8.01 -2.97
N ASN A 135 13.32 8.77 -3.41
CA ASN A 135 14.71 8.54 -3.00
C ASN A 135 14.86 8.86 -1.51
N ILE A 136 15.57 7.99 -0.78
CA ILE A 136 15.82 8.12 0.66
C ILE A 136 17.34 8.22 0.85
N LYS A 137 17.79 9.20 1.62
CA LYS A 137 19.21 9.41 1.91
C LYS A 137 19.64 8.59 3.13
N PRO A 138 20.94 8.24 3.24
CA PRO A 138 21.46 7.67 4.48
C PRO A 138 21.14 8.59 5.66
N GLY A 139 20.72 7.99 6.77
CA GLY A 139 20.31 8.69 7.99
C GLY A 139 18.85 9.16 8.01
N GLU A 140 18.10 9.08 6.91
CA GLU A 140 16.67 9.36 6.94
C GLU A 140 15.91 8.20 7.62
N GLU A 141 14.95 8.55 8.47
CA GLU A 141 14.00 7.59 9.03
C GLU A 141 12.99 7.16 7.96
N LEU A 142 12.72 5.88 7.88
CA LEU A 142 11.67 5.32 7.04
C LEU A 142 10.34 5.50 7.74
N GLY A 143 9.30 5.84 6.95
CA GLY A 143 7.94 5.95 7.45
C GLY A 143 6.93 5.66 6.35
N TYR A 144 5.82 5.04 6.72
CA TYR A 144 4.68 4.85 5.83
C TYR A 144 3.38 5.30 6.50
N ASP A 145 2.36 5.57 5.72
CA ASP A 145 1.04 5.91 6.25
C ASP A 145 0.35 4.63 6.72
N TYR A 146 0.09 4.51 8.01
CA TYR A 146 -0.52 3.31 8.60
C TYR A 146 -1.96 3.11 8.13
N GLN A 147 -2.68 4.20 7.85
CA GLN A 147 -4.08 4.17 7.41
C GLN A 147 -4.94 3.29 8.34
N LEU A 148 -4.75 3.44 9.65
CA LEU A 148 -5.51 2.67 10.64
C LEU A 148 -7.00 2.97 10.47
N THR A 149 -7.78 1.91 10.38
CA THR A 149 -9.23 2.03 10.16
C THR A 149 -9.97 2.31 11.45
N TRP A 150 -11.05 3.05 11.36
CA TRP A 150 -11.91 3.44 12.46
C TRP A 150 -13.36 3.56 11.97
N GLU A 151 -14.33 3.56 12.90
CA GLU A 151 -15.75 3.75 12.60
C GLU A 151 -16.20 5.13 13.14
N SER A 152 -17.19 5.75 12.51
CA SER A 152 -17.67 7.08 12.96
C SER A 152 -18.39 7.05 14.32
N THR A 153 -18.62 5.87 14.87
CA THR A 153 -19.20 5.62 16.18
C THR A 153 -18.16 5.36 17.26
N ASP A 154 -16.85 5.29 16.92
CA ASP A 154 -15.79 5.09 17.91
C ASP A 154 -15.69 6.32 18.82
N GLU A 155 -15.44 6.08 20.10
CA GLU A 155 -15.39 7.13 21.11
C GLU A 155 -14.17 8.05 20.90
N PRO A 156 -14.31 9.37 21.09
CA PRO A 156 -13.21 10.34 20.89
C PRO A 156 -11.97 10.02 21.72
N GLU A 157 -12.15 9.51 22.92
CA GLU A 157 -11.07 9.11 23.84
C GLU A 157 -10.23 7.96 23.26
N GLU A 158 -10.87 6.97 22.64
CA GLU A 158 -10.21 5.84 21.95
C GLU A 158 -9.47 6.34 20.72
N LEU A 159 -10.06 7.22 19.94
CA LEU A 159 -9.42 7.82 18.76
C LEU A 159 -8.19 8.67 19.13
N ALA A 160 -8.18 9.29 20.30
CA ALA A 160 -7.07 10.09 20.80
C ALA A 160 -5.79 9.24 21.07
N LEU A 161 -5.91 7.95 21.30
CA LEU A 161 -4.77 7.03 21.47
C LEU A 161 -3.90 6.94 20.19
N TYR A 162 -4.49 7.24 19.03
CA TYR A 162 -3.82 7.19 17.73
C TYR A 162 -3.24 8.54 17.30
N GLN A 163 -2.84 9.38 18.27
CA GLN A 163 -2.24 10.68 17.99
C GLN A 163 -0.92 10.54 17.23
N CYS A 164 -0.76 11.26 16.12
CA CYS A 164 0.45 11.30 15.34
C CYS A 164 1.42 12.40 15.80
N ARG A 165 2.71 12.05 15.91
CA ARG A 165 3.83 12.95 16.27
C ARG A 165 4.94 12.94 15.21
N CYS A 166 4.64 12.64 13.95
CA CYS A 166 5.64 12.44 12.91
C CYS A 166 6.44 13.70 12.50
N GLY A 167 6.06 14.89 12.95
CA GLY A 167 6.77 16.14 12.65
C GLY A 167 6.61 16.66 11.22
N ALA A 168 5.81 16.03 10.36
CA ALA A 168 5.54 16.52 9.01
C ALA A 168 4.86 17.89 9.03
N LYS A 169 5.20 18.77 8.07
CA LYS A 169 4.55 20.11 7.95
C LYS A 169 3.03 20.03 7.79
N GLN A 170 2.54 18.98 7.15
CA GLN A 170 1.12 18.71 6.94
C GLN A 170 0.67 17.49 7.74
N CYS A 171 1.17 17.34 8.97
CA CYS A 171 0.77 16.27 9.85
C CYS A 171 -0.74 16.33 10.10
N ARG A 172 -1.43 15.18 10.00
CA ARG A 172 -2.88 15.06 10.23
C ARG A 172 -3.25 15.09 11.71
N GLY A 173 -2.25 14.99 12.61
CA GLY A 173 -2.46 14.85 14.04
C GLY A 173 -2.92 13.46 14.47
N THR A 174 -3.16 12.54 13.54
CA THR A 174 -3.59 11.16 13.81
C THR A 174 -2.98 10.17 12.83
N MET A 175 -2.83 8.91 13.26
CA MET A 175 -2.44 7.76 12.44
C MET A 175 -3.64 7.10 11.74
N LEU A 176 -4.85 7.54 12.10
CA LEU A 176 -6.10 7.03 11.54
C LEU A 176 -6.27 7.45 10.08
N ASP A 177 -7.02 6.65 9.34
CA ASP A 177 -7.42 7.02 7.97
C ASP A 177 -8.28 8.29 7.98
N ARG A 178 -8.26 9.04 6.88
CA ARG A 178 -8.99 10.32 6.72
C ARG A 178 -10.51 10.17 6.83
N GLU A 179 -11.02 9.00 6.48
CA GLU A 179 -12.45 8.73 6.49
C GLU A 179 -12.74 7.43 7.24
N PRO A 180 -13.75 7.41 8.11
CA PRO A 180 -14.17 6.20 8.78
C PRO A 180 -14.72 5.15 7.79
N LEU A 181 -14.65 3.87 8.18
CA LEU A 181 -14.99 2.74 7.33
C LEU A 181 -16.46 2.73 6.90
N ASP A 182 -17.38 3.08 7.78
CA ASP A 182 -18.80 3.16 7.51
C ASP A 182 -19.10 4.13 6.36
N LYS A 183 -18.54 5.34 6.38
CA LYS A 183 -18.69 6.33 5.30
C LYS A 183 -18.05 5.89 3.99
N LYS A 184 -16.92 5.18 4.05
CA LYS A 184 -16.30 4.60 2.85
C LYS A 184 -17.19 3.51 2.23
N ARG A 185 -17.82 2.67 3.06
CA ARG A 185 -18.75 1.62 2.61
C ARG A 185 -19.97 2.22 1.93
N ASP A 186 -20.55 3.29 2.47
CA ASP A 186 -21.70 3.97 1.89
C ASP A 186 -21.39 4.63 0.54
N LYS A 187 -20.32 5.38 0.44
CA LYS A 187 -19.84 5.94 -0.84
C LYS A 187 -19.63 4.86 -1.92
N LYS A 188 -19.19 3.66 -1.53
CA LYS A 188 -18.97 2.54 -2.45
C LYS A 188 -20.28 1.90 -2.89
N LYS A 189 -21.31 1.85 -2.02
CA LYS A 189 -22.66 1.39 -2.35
C LYS A 189 -23.34 2.37 -3.32
N ASP A 190 -23.26 3.66 -3.08
CA ASP A 190 -23.85 4.71 -3.92
C ASP A 190 -23.25 4.73 -5.32
N LYS A 191 -21.93 4.60 -5.46
CA LYS A 191 -21.26 4.46 -6.77
C LYS A 191 -21.73 3.22 -7.53
N LYS A 192 -21.94 2.09 -6.83
CA LYS A 192 -22.40 0.83 -7.45
C LYS A 192 -23.87 0.90 -7.88
N THR A 193 -24.73 1.55 -7.09
CA THR A 193 -26.16 1.75 -7.43
C THR A 193 -26.34 2.78 -8.52
N GLY A 194 -25.56 3.89 -8.51
CA GLY A 194 -25.56 4.90 -9.57
C GLY A 194 -25.15 4.31 -10.92
N ARG A 195 -24.09 3.47 -10.94
CA ARG A 195 -23.64 2.79 -12.16
C ARG A 195 -24.70 1.83 -12.73
N LYS A 196 -25.39 1.07 -11.86
CA LYS A 196 -26.49 0.18 -12.28
C LYS A 196 -27.70 0.95 -12.83
N LYS A 197 -28.02 2.15 -12.30
CA LYS A 197 -29.10 3.01 -12.83
C LYS A 197 -28.75 3.55 -14.22
N VAL A 198 -27.51 3.95 -14.47
CA VAL A 198 -27.07 4.44 -15.78
C VAL A 198 -27.10 3.32 -16.82
N GLU A 199 -26.62 2.12 -16.50
CA GLU A 199 -26.64 0.97 -17.39
C GLU A 199 -28.08 0.52 -17.75
N LYS A 200 -29.03 0.56 -16.77
CA LYS A 200 -30.45 0.27 -17.04
C LYS A 200 -31.10 1.31 -17.97
N LYS A 201 -30.81 2.61 -17.78
CA LYS A 201 -31.32 3.66 -18.66
C LYS A 201 -30.76 3.58 -20.08
N ALA A 202 -29.50 3.15 -20.23
CA ALA A 202 -28.88 2.95 -21.53
C ALA A 202 -29.48 1.76 -22.31
N LYS A 203 -29.87 0.68 -21.59
CA LYS A 203 -30.54 -0.50 -22.21
C LYS A 203 -31.99 -0.26 -22.58
N GLN A 204 -32.69 0.69 -21.97
CA GLN A 204 -34.07 1.05 -22.32
C GLN A 204 -34.18 2.01 -23.50
N LYS A 205 -33.07 2.60 -23.97
CA LYS A 205 -33.04 3.52 -25.12
C LYS A 205 -32.56 2.87 -26.43
N ARG A 206 -32.38 1.56 -26.44
CA ARG A 206 -32.09 0.72 -27.61
C ARG A 206 -33.28 -0.18 -27.93
#